data_1f331498efa676f89f0bc8eb71e2a4cf
#
_entry.id   1f331498efa676f89f0bc8eb71e2a4cf
#
_cell.length_a   1.000
_cell.length_b   1.000
_cell.length_c   1.000
_cell.angle_alpha   90.00
_cell.angle_beta   90.00
_cell.angle_gamma   90.00
#
_symmetry.space_group_name_H-M   'P 1'
#
loop_
_entity.id
_entity.type
_entity.pdbx_description
1 polymer ?
#
loop_
_entity_poly.entity_id
_entity_poly.type
_entity_poly.pdbx_seq_one_letter_code
_entity_poly.pdbx_strand_id
1 'polypeptide(L)'
;MSEFVYTMRNVRKAFGEKVILDDVTMSFYHGAKIGVVGPNGAGKSSILKIMAGIDQPSNGDAFADPEATVGILMQEPQLDEAKTVRENVEDGLGEVMQNLKRYNEIAEEMATDYSDELMEEMGVLQEKLDHADAWEIDSRIDQAMDALRCPLGESPVTQLSGGEKRRVALCRLLLQAPDLLLLDEPTNHLDAESVAWLEKFLQDYKGAVLCITHDRYFLDHIAEWICEVDRGHLYPYQGNYSTYLEKKAERLEVAGRKDAKLQKRLKEELAWVRSGAKARQAKSKARLQRYEEMAAEAEQYKKLDFEEIQIPTPPRLGNVVVEVDDLTKGFDGRVLIKDLSFTLPRNGIVGVIGPNGVGKTTLFKTIVGLEKPDSGTVRIGETVKLSYVDQNREHIDPNKTVWEVVSDGLDHIVVGQNEMPSRAYVSAFGFKGPDQQKKAGVLSGGERNRLNLALTLKVGGNLILLDEPTNDLDVETLSSLENALTKFPGCAVVISHDRWFLDRTCTHILAWEGNVEEGQWFWFEGNFEGYEANKIERLGEDAARPHSVTYRKLTRD
;
A
#
# COMPACT_ATOMS: atom_id res chain seq x y z
N MET A 1 -16.43 -23.74 20.79
CA MET A 1 -15.58 -22.79 20.04
C MET A 1 -15.01 -21.79 21.04
N SER A 2 -13.72 -21.53 20.95
CA SER A 2 -13.06 -20.45 21.70
C SER A 2 -13.66 -19.11 21.27
N GLU A 3 -13.71 -18.12 22.15
CA GLU A 3 -14.17 -16.76 21.82
C GLU A 3 -13.19 -16.05 20.86
N PHE A 4 -11.93 -16.50 20.85
CA PHE A 4 -10.84 -15.88 20.09
C PHE A 4 -10.27 -16.86 19.04
N VAL A 5 -10.09 -16.37 17.83
CA VAL A 5 -9.44 -17.11 16.74
C VAL A 5 -7.92 -17.16 16.92
N TYR A 6 -7.33 -16.16 17.56
CA TYR A 6 -5.91 -16.08 17.82
C TYR A 6 -5.59 -15.32 19.11
N THR A 7 -4.54 -15.73 19.84
CA THR A 7 -4.14 -15.09 21.09
C THR A 7 -2.61 -14.92 21.16
N MET A 8 -2.19 -13.73 21.53
CA MET A 8 -0.80 -13.37 21.87
C MET A 8 -0.73 -13.03 23.35
N ARG A 9 0.26 -13.59 24.09
CA ARG A 9 0.49 -13.32 25.52
C ARG A 9 1.95 -12.95 25.74
N ASN A 10 2.19 -11.72 26.21
CA ASN A 10 3.53 -11.19 26.54
C ASN A 10 4.55 -11.43 25.42
N VAL A 11 4.11 -11.32 24.17
CA VAL A 11 4.93 -11.58 23.00
C VAL A 11 6.01 -10.51 22.87
N ARG A 12 7.25 -10.98 22.82
CA ARG A 12 8.42 -10.15 22.52
C ARG A 12 9.14 -10.70 21.29
N LYS A 13 9.52 -9.81 20.38
CA LYS A 13 10.31 -10.17 19.21
C LYS A 13 11.49 -9.21 19.08
N ALA A 14 12.69 -9.76 18.97
CA ALA A 14 13.93 -8.98 18.76
C ALA A 14 14.79 -9.63 17.67
N PHE A 15 15.48 -8.80 16.90
CA PHE A 15 16.53 -9.20 15.96
C PHE A 15 17.87 -8.61 16.45
N GLY A 16 18.70 -9.44 17.06
CA GLY A 16 19.89 -8.99 17.75
C GLY A 16 19.51 -8.03 18.91
N GLU A 17 20.05 -6.83 18.90
CA GLU A 17 19.76 -5.80 19.92
C GLU A 17 18.48 -4.99 19.62
N LYS A 18 17.93 -5.09 18.40
CA LYS A 18 16.76 -4.31 18.00
C LYS A 18 15.48 -5.04 18.42
N VAL A 19 14.77 -4.50 19.40
CA VAL A 19 13.44 -4.96 19.81
C VAL A 19 12.41 -4.42 18.82
N ILE A 20 11.59 -5.33 18.26
CA ILE A 20 10.54 -5.03 17.29
C ILE A 20 9.17 -5.05 17.96
N LEU A 21 8.92 -6.05 18.83
CA LEU A 21 7.72 -6.13 19.65
C LEU A 21 8.15 -6.30 21.10
N ASP A 22 7.49 -5.61 22.02
CA ASP A 22 7.80 -5.64 23.44
C ASP A 22 6.53 -5.77 24.26
N ASP A 23 6.40 -6.91 24.96
CA ASP A 23 5.30 -7.24 25.86
C ASP A 23 3.89 -7.07 25.24
N VAL A 24 3.70 -7.65 24.05
CA VAL A 24 2.44 -7.57 23.33
C VAL A 24 1.47 -8.64 23.84
N THR A 25 0.33 -8.21 24.39
CA THR A 25 -0.78 -9.09 24.77
C THR A 25 -2.05 -8.63 24.06
N MET A 26 -2.60 -9.49 23.18
CA MET A 26 -3.78 -9.20 22.38
C MET A 26 -4.49 -10.48 21.97
N SER A 27 -5.83 -10.45 21.94
CA SER A 27 -6.66 -11.54 21.43
C SER A 27 -7.55 -11.04 20.31
N PHE A 28 -7.76 -11.87 19.30
CA PHE A 28 -8.50 -11.57 18.10
C PHE A 28 -9.78 -12.38 18.04
N TYR A 29 -10.92 -11.71 17.89
CA TYR A 29 -12.23 -12.36 17.81
C TYR A 29 -12.44 -13.01 16.45
N HIS A 30 -13.27 -14.07 16.42
CA HIS A 30 -13.77 -14.63 15.16
C HIS A 30 -14.55 -13.56 14.39
N GLY A 31 -14.35 -13.52 13.08
CA GLY A 31 -15.03 -12.58 12.18
C GLY A 31 -14.54 -11.12 12.24
N ALA A 32 -13.65 -10.76 13.18
CA ALA A 32 -13.18 -9.38 13.32
C ALA A 32 -12.39 -8.90 12.08
N LYS A 33 -12.61 -7.65 11.66
CA LYS A 33 -11.89 -6.99 10.57
C LYS A 33 -10.91 -5.98 11.16
N ILE A 34 -9.61 -6.28 11.08
CA ILE A 34 -8.58 -5.54 11.79
C ILE A 34 -7.56 -4.98 10.78
N GLY A 35 -7.43 -3.66 10.74
CA GLY A 35 -6.37 -2.98 10.00
C GLY A 35 -5.14 -2.77 10.90
N VAL A 36 -3.94 -3.10 10.40
CA VAL A 36 -2.69 -2.86 11.13
C VAL A 36 -1.93 -1.72 10.48
N VAL A 37 -1.68 -0.68 11.24
CA VAL A 37 -1.01 0.54 10.78
C VAL A 37 0.24 0.84 11.61
N GLY A 38 1.15 1.62 11.08
CA GLY A 38 2.37 2.04 11.76
C GLY A 38 3.52 2.30 10.80
N PRO A 39 4.62 2.90 11.27
CA PRO A 39 5.78 3.24 10.44
C PRO A 39 6.41 2.02 9.79
N ASN A 40 7.13 2.24 8.69
CA ASN A 40 7.90 1.18 8.05
C ASN A 40 9.01 0.69 9.00
N GLY A 41 9.16 -0.64 9.10
CA GLY A 41 10.09 -1.27 10.02
C GLY A 41 9.63 -1.31 11.50
N ALA A 42 8.37 -0.94 11.79
CA ALA A 42 7.79 -1.03 13.14
C ALA A 42 7.49 -2.47 13.59
N GLY A 43 7.51 -3.45 12.65
CA GLY A 43 7.27 -4.86 12.99
C GLY A 43 5.93 -5.40 12.51
N LYS A 44 5.18 -4.66 11.67
CA LYS A 44 3.88 -5.09 11.14
C LYS A 44 3.93 -6.49 10.51
N SER A 45 4.80 -6.69 9.52
CA SER A 45 4.96 -8.01 8.86
C SER A 45 5.51 -9.09 9.79
N SER A 46 6.23 -8.72 10.86
CA SER A 46 6.67 -9.70 11.88
C SER A 46 5.50 -10.24 12.68
N ILE A 47 4.49 -9.40 12.96
CA ILE A 47 3.24 -9.85 13.61
C ILE A 47 2.55 -10.89 12.73
N LEU A 48 2.36 -10.59 11.43
CA LEU A 48 1.73 -11.55 10.50
C LEU A 48 2.50 -12.87 10.41
N LYS A 49 3.84 -12.81 10.34
CA LYS A 49 4.67 -14.03 10.29
C LYS A 49 4.58 -14.87 11.55
N ILE A 50 4.50 -14.22 12.72
CA ILE A 50 4.29 -14.92 14.00
C ILE A 50 2.90 -15.55 14.01
N MET A 51 1.85 -14.83 13.59
CA MET A 51 0.49 -15.33 13.54
C MET A 51 0.32 -16.48 12.54
N ALA A 52 1.06 -16.47 11.45
CA ALA A 52 1.08 -17.55 10.47
C ALA A 52 1.94 -18.76 10.89
N GLY A 53 2.63 -18.69 12.05
CA GLY A 53 3.55 -19.75 12.50
C GLY A 53 4.86 -19.85 11.71
N ILE A 54 5.13 -18.89 10.81
CA ILE A 54 6.36 -18.85 10.00
C ILE A 54 7.56 -18.40 10.85
N ASP A 55 7.30 -17.50 11.80
CA ASP A 55 8.31 -17.00 12.72
C ASP A 55 7.86 -17.22 14.18
N GLN A 56 8.82 -17.37 15.10
CA GLN A 56 8.54 -17.60 16.50
C GLN A 56 8.81 -16.30 17.30
N PRO A 57 8.01 -16.02 18.34
CA PRO A 57 8.36 -14.95 19.28
C PRO A 57 9.67 -15.26 19.98
N SER A 58 10.44 -14.24 20.35
CA SER A 58 11.65 -14.41 21.16
C SER A 58 11.32 -14.72 22.62
N ASN A 59 10.13 -14.30 23.09
CA ASN A 59 9.56 -14.63 24.39
C ASN A 59 8.03 -14.46 24.34
N GLY A 60 7.30 -15.11 25.26
CA GLY A 60 5.83 -15.12 25.29
C GLY A 60 5.25 -16.18 24.37
N ASP A 61 3.92 -16.25 24.33
CA ASP A 61 3.17 -17.27 23.60
C ASP A 61 2.28 -16.62 22.54
N ALA A 62 2.20 -17.26 21.37
CA ALA A 62 1.35 -16.85 20.26
C ALA A 62 0.76 -18.11 19.61
N PHE A 63 -0.57 -18.24 19.60
CA PHE A 63 -1.25 -19.43 19.10
C PHE A 63 -2.64 -19.12 18.55
N ALA A 64 -3.01 -19.87 17.50
CA ALA A 64 -4.37 -19.90 16.97
C ALA A 64 -5.26 -20.86 17.80
N ASP A 65 -6.57 -20.73 17.66
CA ASP A 65 -7.49 -21.78 18.07
C ASP A 65 -7.12 -23.08 17.35
N PRO A 66 -7.06 -24.24 18.06
CA PRO A 66 -6.66 -25.52 17.45
C PRO A 66 -7.52 -25.96 16.25
N GLU A 67 -8.79 -25.52 16.21
CA GLU A 67 -9.71 -25.84 15.11
C GLU A 67 -9.67 -24.80 13.97
N ALA A 68 -9.02 -23.64 14.18
CA ALA A 68 -9.01 -22.56 13.21
C ALA A 68 -7.90 -22.74 12.16
N THR A 69 -8.26 -22.54 10.91
CA THR A 69 -7.35 -22.48 9.78
C THR A 69 -6.78 -21.08 9.60
N VAL A 70 -5.47 -20.97 9.34
CA VAL A 70 -4.78 -19.69 9.13
C VAL A 70 -4.21 -19.63 7.73
N GLY A 71 -4.54 -18.59 6.98
CA GLY A 71 -4.00 -18.33 5.65
C GLY A 71 -3.29 -16.99 5.59
N ILE A 72 -2.17 -16.92 4.86
CA ILE A 72 -1.37 -15.71 4.74
C ILE A 72 -1.03 -15.37 3.29
N LEU A 73 -1.21 -14.08 2.94
CA LEU A 73 -0.64 -13.50 1.73
C LEU A 73 0.69 -12.84 2.09
N MET A 74 1.79 -13.42 1.60
CA MET A 74 3.13 -12.85 1.78
C MET A 74 3.48 -11.85 0.68
N GLN A 75 4.47 -11.00 0.97
CA GLN A 75 4.98 -10.01 0.00
C GLN A 75 5.55 -10.68 -1.26
N GLU A 76 6.21 -11.82 -1.09
CA GLU A 76 6.69 -12.69 -2.17
C GLU A 76 6.03 -14.06 -2.03
N PRO A 77 4.88 -14.27 -2.70
CA PRO A 77 4.15 -15.53 -2.57
C PRO A 77 4.85 -16.66 -3.30
N GLN A 78 4.80 -17.85 -2.70
CA GLN A 78 5.29 -19.08 -3.29
C GLN A 78 4.15 -19.73 -4.10
N LEU A 79 4.35 -19.86 -5.40
CA LEU A 79 3.48 -20.60 -6.32
C LEU A 79 4.26 -21.82 -6.83
N ASP A 80 3.55 -22.88 -7.18
CA ASP A 80 4.15 -24.05 -7.79
C ASP A 80 4.54 -23.76 -9.25
N GLU A 81 5.83 -23.70 -9.51
CA GLU A 81 6.36 -23.36 -10.84
C GLU A 81 6.11 -24.45 -11.89
N ALA A 82 5.77 -25.67 -11.47
CA ALA A 82 5.43 -26.78 -12.37
C ALA A 82 3.98 -26.71 -12.87
N LYS A 83 3.15 -25.84 -12.28
CA LYS A 83 1.72 -25.70 -12.56
C LYS A 83 1.39 -24.43 -13.33
N THR A 84 0.23 -24.44 -13.96
CA THR A 84 -0.38 -23.28 -14.59
C THR A 84 -0.98 -22.32 -13.54
N VAL A 85 -1.41 -21.14 -13.97
CA VAL A 85 -2.11 -20.18 -13.13
C VAL A 85 -3.37 -20.79 -12.53
N ARG A 86 -4.22 -21.45 -13.35
CA ARG A 86 -5.48 -22.05 -12.92
C ARG A 86 -5.23 -23.16 -11.90
N GLU A 87 -4.30 -24.08 -12.16
CA GLU A 87 -3.96 -25.16 -11.25
C GLU A 87 -3.45 -24.65 -9.89
N ASN A 88 -2.67 -23.57 -9.87
CA ASN A 88 -2.25 -22.91 -8.62
C ASN A 88 -3.42 -22.31 -7.85
N VAL A 89 -4.42 -21.76 -8.52
CA VAL A 89 -5.64 -21.22 -7.88
C VAL A 89 -6.49 -22.36 -7.33
N GLU A 90 -6.67 -23.43 -8.10
CA GLU A 90 -7.42 -24.64 -7.72
C GLU A 90 -6.81 -25.37 -6.51
N ASP A 91 -5.49 -25.31 -6.33
CA ASP A 91 -4.80 -25.85 -5.15
C ASP A 91 -5.31 -25.23 -3.82
N GLY A 92 -5.82 -23.99 -3.87
CA GLY A 92 -6.45 -23.34 -2.71
C GLY A 92 -7.72 -24.05 -2.25
N LEU A 93 -8.40 -24.74 -3.14
CA LEU A 93 -9.64 -25.49 -2.88
C LEU A 93 -9.40 -26.97 -2.52
N GLY A 94 -8.15 -27.42 -2.58
CA GLY A 94 -7.59 -28.68 -2.12
C GLY A 94 -8.55 -29.86 -2.10
N GLU A 95 -9.13 -30.16 -0.93
CA GLU A 95 -10.02 -31.31 -0.73
C GLU A 95 -11.29 -31.24 -1.56
N VAL A 96 -11.86 -30.04 -1.76
CA VAL A 96 -13.11 -29.87 -2.53
C VAL A 96 -12.89 -30.20 -4.00
N MET A 97 -11.78 -29.75 -4.59
CA MET A 97 -11.41 -30.07 -5.98
C MET A 97 -11.08 -31.56 -6.16
N GLN A 98 -10.43 -32.18 -5.17
CA GLN A 98 -10.19 -33.63 -5.20
C GLN A 98 -11.49 -34.42 -5.15
N ASN A 99 -12.41 -34.03 -4.28
CA ASN A 99 -13.74 -34.65 -4.18
C ASN A 99 -14.55 -34.49 -5.47
N LEU A 100 -14.52 -33.30 -6.09
CA LEU A 100 -15.21 -33.03 -7.35
C LEU A 100 -14.61 -33.87 -8.50
N LYS A 101 -13.29 -33.93 -8.58
CA LYS A 101 -12.59 -34.74 -9.58
C LYS A 101 -12.93 -36.22 -9.40
N ARG A 102 -12.89 -36.73 -8.16
CA ARG A 102 -13.22 -38.13 -7.87
C ARG A 102 -14.69 -38.44 -8.16
N TYR A 103 -15.61 -37.51 -7.86
CA TYR A 103 -17.02 -37.64 -8.20
C TYR A 103 -17.23 -37.78 -9.72
N ASN A 104 -16.55 -36.96 -10.53
CA ASN A 104 -16.61 -37.02 -11.99
C ASN A 104 -15.99 -38.33 -12.55
N GLU A 105 -14.86 -38.77 -11.98
CA GLU A 105 -14.23 -40.05 -12.32
C GLU A 105 -15.19 -41.23 -12.06
N ILE A 106 -15.84 -41.24 -10.89
CA ILE A 106 -16.84 -42.28 -10.57
C ILE A 106 -18.02 -42.22 -11.54
N ALA A 107 -18.51 -41.02 -11.92
CA ALA A 107 -19.58 -40.88 -12.88
C ALA A 107 -19.20 -41.46 -14.27
N GLU A 108 -17.95 -41.31 -14.70
CA GLU A 108 -17.41 -41.93 -15.91
C GLU A 108 -17.21 -43.46 -15.75
N GLU A 109 -16.69 -43.91 -14.63
CA GLU A 109 -16.53 -45.35 -14.31
C GLU A 109 -17.86 -46.07 -14.29
N MET A 110 -18.91 -45.46 -13.70
CA MET A 110 -20.28 -46.02 -13.65
C MET A 110 -20.94 -46.14 -15.01
N ALA A 111 -20.48 -45.41 -16.02
CA ALA A 111 -20.98 -45.54 -17.39
C ALA A 111 -20.52 -46.89 -18.03
N THR A 112 -19.44 -47.50 -17.51
CA THR A 112 -18.88 -48.73 -18.04
C THR A 112 -18.98 -49.94 -17.09
N ASP A 113 -18.90 -49.68 -15.77
CA ASP A 113 -18.98 -50.71 -14.73
C ASP A 113 -19.79 -50.20 -13.52
N TYR A 114 -21.02 -50.74 -13.37
CA TYR A 114 -21.94 -50.31 -12.32
C TYR A 114 -21.77 -51.21 -11.09
N SER A 115 -21.27 -50.62 -9.98
CA SER A 115 -21.13 -51.29 -8.70
C SER A 115 -21.82 -50.53 -7.56
N ASP A 116 -22.34 -51.26 -6.57
CA ASP A 116 -22.98 -50.68 -5.39
C ASP A 116 -21.96 -49.88 -4.54
N GLU A 117 -20.68 -50.28 -4.56
CA GLU A 117 -19.60 -49.59 -3.88
C GLU A 117 -19.34 -48.19 -4.46
N LEU A 118 -19.33 -48.07 -5.80
CA LEU A 118 -19.20 -46.78 -6.50
C LEU A 118 -20.38 -45.83 -6.22
N MET A 119 -21.59 -46.40 -6.11
CA MET A 119 -22.80 -45.63 -5.75
C MET A 119 -22.70 -45.07 -4.31
N GLU A 120 -22.25 -45.89 -3.36
CA GLU A 120 -22.08 -45.43 -1.97
C GLU A 120 -20.99 -44.34 -1.86
N GLU A 121 -19.84 -44.53 -2.54
CA GLU A 121 -18.77 -43.52 -2.61
C GLU A 121 -19.27 -42.23 -3.24
N MET A 122 -20.01 -42.31 -4.36
CA MET A 122 -20.58 -41.15 -5.04
C MET A 122 -21.57 -40.38 -4.14
N GLY A 123 -22.41 -41.10 -3.37
CA GLY A 123 -23.34 -40.49 -2.42
C GLY A 123 -22.61 -39.71 -1.30
N VAL A 124 -21.55 -40.28 -0.75
CA VAL A 124 -20.74 -39.60 0.28
C VAL A 124 -20.04 -38.36 -0.29
N LEU A 125 -19.50 -38.45 -1.51
CA LEU A 125 -18.88 -37.31 -2.18
C LEU A 125 -19.89 -36.22 -2.53
N GLN A 126 -21.08 -36.61 -2.97
CA GLN A 126 -22.16 -35.66 -3.27
C GLN A 126 -22.55 -34.87 -2.02
N GLU A 127 -22.74 -35.53 -0.88
CA GLU A 127 -23.06 -34.84 0.38
C GLU A 127 -21.97 -33.85 0.78
N LYS A 128 -20.68 -34.21 0.62
CA LYS A 128 -19.55 -33.31 0.87
C LYS A 128 -19.51 -32.12 -0.08
N LEU A 129 -19.80 -32.33 -1.36
CA LEU A 129 -19.82 -31.30 -2.39
C LEU A 129 -21.02 -30.33 -2.20
N ASP A 130 -22.19 -30.87 -1.80
CA ASP A 130 -23.37 -30.09 -1.46
C ASP A 130 -23.09 -29.17 -0.25
N HIS A 131 -22.43 -29.70 0.80
CA HIS A 131 -22.05 -28.92 1.96
C HIS A 131 -21.02 -27.82 1.65
N ALA A 132 -20.14 -28.06 0.69
CA ALA A 132 -19.12 -27.12 0.25
C ALA A 132 -19.58 -26.14 -0.82
N ASP A 133 -20.85 -26.25 -1.27
CA ASP A 133 -21.41 -25.48 -2.41
C ASP A 133 -20.51 -25.54 -3.66
N ALA A 134 -20.04 -26.78 -3.96
CA ALA A 134 -18.94 -27.00 -4.90
C ALA A 134 -19.39 -27.04 -6.38
N TRP A 135 -20.67 -27.09 -6.66
CA TRP A 135 -21.19 -27.25 -8.04
C TRP A 135 -20.96 -26.01 -8.93
N GLU A 136 -20.81 -24.83 -8.31
CA GLU A 136 -20.50 -23.57 -9.01
C GLU A 136 -19.04 -23.14 -8.85
N ILE A 137 -18.15 -24.06 -8.41
CA ILE A 137 -16.79 -23.72 -8.04
C ILE A 137 -15.98 -23.18 -9.22
N ASP A 138 -16.16 -23.73 -10.41
CA ASP A 138 -15.49 -23.24 -11.62
C ASP A 138 -15.90 -21.79 -11.94
N SER A 139 -17.19 -21.48 -11.81
CA SER A 139 -17.69 -20.11 -11.99
C SER A 139 -17.13 -19.15 -10.94
N ARG A 140 -16.99 -19.60 -9.69
CA ARG A 140 -16.37 -18.81 -8.60
C ARG A 140 -14.89 -18.56 -8.84
N ILE A 141 -14.16 -19.57 -9.33
CA ILE A 141 -12.74 -19.43 -9.72
C ILE A 141 -12.62 -18.39 -10.83
N ASP A 142 -13.41 -18.54 -11.91
CA ASP A 142 -13.37 -17.64 -13.06
C ASP A 142 -13.74 -16.20 -12.66
N GLN A 143 -14.75 -16.00 -11.83
CA GLN A 143 -15.13 -14.68 -11.30
C GLN A 143 -14.03 -14.05 -10.45
N ALA A 144 -13.40 -14.82 -9.56
CA ALA A 144 -12.32 -14.31 -8.71
C ALA A 144 -11.06 -13.98 -9.53
N MET A 145 -10.70 -14.83 -10.49
CA MET A 145 -9.58 -14.60 -11.39
C MET A 145 -9.80 -13.37 -12.28
N ASP A 146 -11.00 -13.17 -12.76
CA ASP A 146 -11.38 -12.03 -13.61
C ASP A 146 -11.36 -10.73 -12.79
N ALA A 147 -11.98 -10.72 -11.62
CA ALA A 147 -12.03 -9.57 -10.73
C ALA A 147 -10.64 -9.10 -10.25
N LEU A 148 -9.74 -10.04 -9.98
CA LEU A 148 -8.34 -9.75 -9.62
C LEU A 148 -7.43 -9.60 -10.84
N ARG A 149 -7.99 -9.68 -12.06
CA ARG A 149 -7.24 -9.61 -13.33
C ARG A 149 -6.02 -10.53 -13.33
N CYS A 150 -6.25 -11.77 -12.92
CA CYS A 150 -5.24 -12.81 -13.01
C CYS A 150 -4.87 -13.07 -14.48
N PRO A 151 -3.64 -13.49 -14.78
CA PRO A 151 -3.26 -13.93 -16.11
C PRO A 151 -4.12 -15.10 -16.59
N LEU A 152 -4.10 -15.38 -17.90
CA LEU A 152 -4.84 -16.50 -18.48
C LEU A 152 -4.52 -17.81 -17.74
N GLY A 153 -5.55 -18.59 -17.43
CA GLY A 153 -5.44 -19.80 -16.61
C GLY A 153 -4.39 -20.82 -17.09
N GLU A 154 -4.17 -20.91 -18.40
CA GLU A 154 -3.20 -21.82 -19.03
C GLU A 154 -1.75 -21.28 -19.01
N SER A 155 -1.54 -20.03 -18.55
CA SER A 155 -0.21 -19.43 -18.54
C SER A 155 0.70 -20.11 -17.53
N PRO A 156 1.98 -20.39 -17.88
CA PRO A 156 2.95 -20.92 -16.94
C PRO A 156 3.37 -19.88 -15.91
N VAL A 157 3.42 -20.23 -14.64
CA VAL A 157 3.75 -19.31 -13.52
C VAL A 157 5.15 -18.71 -13.63
N THR A 158 6.08 -19.44 -14.27
CA THR A 158 7.48 -19.00 -14.46
C THR A 158 7.61 -17.72 -15.30
N GLN A 159 6.64 -17.40 -16.15
CA GLN A 159 6.66 -16.23 -17.03
C GLN A 159 5.98 -15.01 -16.41
N LEU A 160 5.39 -15.14 -15.23
CA LEU A 160 4.64 -14.09 -14.58
C LEU A 160 5.57 -13.06 -13.91
N SER A 161 5.19 -11.80 -14.00
CA SER A 161 5.75 -10.73 -13.17
C SER A 161 5.43 -10.93 -11.68
N GLY A 162 6.17 -10.27 -10.80
CA GLY A 162 5.94 -10.35 -9.35
C GLY A 162 4.52 -9.93 -8.96
N GLY A 163 3.98 -8.88 -9.60
CA GLY A 163 2.61 -8.42 -9.37
C GLY A 163 1.55 -9.44 -9.82
N GLU A 164 1.77 -10.12 -10.94
CA GLU A 164 0.87 -11.18 -11.42
C GLU A 164 0.90 -12.40 -10.51
N LYS A 165 2.08 -12.86 -10.09
CA LYS A 165 2.22 -13.94 -9.10
C LYS A 165 1.46 -13.62 -7.81
N ARG A 166 1.49 -12.36 -7.38
CA ARG A 166 0.80 -11.91 -6.19
C ARG A 166 -0.71 -11.93 -6.33
N ARG A 167 -1.26 -11.52 -7.48
CA ARG A 167 -2.70 -11.61 -7.76
C ARG A 167 -3.20 -13.06 -7.78
N VAL A 168 -2.44 -13.96 -8.39
CA VAL A 168 -2.74 -15.41 -8.38
C VAL A 168 -2.75 -15.98 -6.97
N ALA A 169 -1.75 -15.63 -6.15
CA ALA A 169 -1.67 -16.07 -4.76
C ALA A 169 -2.81 -15.51 -3.89
N LEU A 170 -3.18 -14.24 -4.11
CA LEU A 170 -4.34 -13.64 -3.44
C LEU A 170 -5.62 -14.37 -3.84
N CYS A 171 -5.84 -14.62 -5.13
CA CYS A 171 -7.00 -15.36 -5.63
C CYS A 171 -7.11 -16.75 -4.98
N ARG A 172 -6.00 -17.52 -4.97
CA ARG A 172 -5.90 -18.81 -4.29
C ARG A 172 -6.30 -18.72 -2.82
N LEU A 173 -5.75 -17.75 -2.10
CA LEU A 173 -5.97 -17.59 -0.67
C LEU A 173 -7.42 -17.20 -0.34
N LEU A 174 -8.04 -16.31 -1.12
CA LEU A 174 -9.43 -15.91 -0.93
C LEU A 174 -10.40 -17.07 -1.18
N LEU A 175 -10.13 -17.90 -2.16
CA LEU A 175 -10.93 -19.10 -2.45
C LEU A 175 -10.75 -20.20 -1.38
N GLN A 176 -9.58 -20.28 -0.76
CA GLN A 176 -9.32 -21.19 0.38
C GLN A 176 -10.19 -20.85 1.59
N ALA A 177 -10.57 -19.59 1.75
CA ALA A 177 -11.44 -19.08 2.81
C ALA A 177 -11.09 -19.52 4.25
N PRO A 178 -9.86 -19.30 4.75
CA PRO A 178 -9.43 -19.70 6.09
C PRO A 178 -10.18 -18.92 7.19
N ASP A 179 -10.25 -19.48 8.42
CA ASP A 179 -10.90 -18.82 9.57
C ASP A 179 -10.18 -17.52 10.00
N LEU A 180 -8.86 -17.46 9.78
CA LEU A 180 -8.04 -16.26 9.97
C LEU A 180 -7.25 -15.95 8.69
N LEU A 181 -7.58 -14.84 8.07
CA LEU A 181 -6.96 -14.34 6.85
C LEU A 181 -5.95 -13.24 7.19
N LEU A 182 -4.68 -13.46 6.87
CA LEU A 182 -3.58 -12.54 7.11
C LEU A 182 -3.11 -11.95 5.77
N LEU A 183 -3.28 -10.63 5.60
CA LEU A 183 -2.98 -9.94 4.34
C LEU A 183 -1.89 -8.88 4.56
N ASP A 184 -0.75 -9.04 3.86
CA ASP A 184 0.34 -8.06 3.86
C ASP A 184 0.29 -7.26 2.55
N GLU A 185 -0.17 -6.00 2.60
CA GLU A 185 -0.32 -5.08 1.48
C GLU A 185 -1.14 -5.66 0.29
N PRO A 186 -2.37 -6.15 0.51
CA PRO A 186 -3.13 -6.85 -0.55
C PRO A 186 -3.55 -5.93 -1.71
N THR A 187 -3.62 -4.63 -1.48
CA THR A 187 -4.00 -3.63 -2.49
C THR A 187 -2.87 -3.26 -3.46
N ASN A 188 -1.62 -3.58 -3.11
CA ASN A 188 -0.48 -3.28 -3.97
C ASN A 188 -0.56 -4.05 -5.29
N HIS A 189 -0.32 -3.36 -6.41
CA HIS A 189 -0.42 -3.87 -7.78
C HIS A 189 -1.84 -4.22 -8.25
N LEU A 190 -2.88 -3.89 -7.47
CA LEU A 190 -4.27 -3.93 -7.91
C LEU A 190 -4.67 -2.57 -8.48
N ASP A 191 -5.53 -2.58 -9.48
CA ASP A 191 -6.19 -1.36 -9.92
C ASP A 191 -7.43 -1.05 -9.05
N ALA A 192 -7.98 0.14 -9.22
CA ALA A 192 -9.09 0.61 -8.38
C ALA A 192 -10.33 -0.31 -8.43
N GLU A 193 -10.59 -0.96 -9.57
CA GLU A 193 -11.75 -1.87 -9.72
C GLU A 193 -11.52 -3.19 -8.96
N SER A 194 -10.31 -3.76 -9.07
CA SER A 194 -9.94 -4.96 -8.30
C SER A 194 -9.91 -4.68 -6.79
N VAL A 195 -9.48 -3.47 -6.38
CA VAL A 195 -9.53 -3.06 -4.96
C VAL A 195 -10.99 -2.97 -4.48
N ALA A 196 -11.89 -2.36 -5.26
CA ALA A 196 -13.30 -2.25 -4.88
C ALA A 196 -13.98 -3.63 -4.76
N TRP A 197 -13.64 -4.57 -5.64
CA TRP A 197 -14.12 -5.95 -5.53
C TRP A 197 -13.58 -6.63 -4.26
N LEU A 198 -12.29 -6.46 -3.96
CA LEU A 198 -11.66 -7.03 -2.76
C LEU A 198 -12.28 -6.45 -1.48
N GLU A 199 -12.55 -5.14 -1.43
CA GLU A 199 -13.27 -4.48 -0.33
C GLU A 199 -14.60 -5.18 -0.06
N LYS A 200 -15.44 -5.34 -1.10
CA LYS A 200 -16.73 -6.00 -0.98
C LYS A 200 -16.60 -7.46 -0.53
N PHE A 201 -15.66 -8.20 -1.12
CA PHE A 201 -15.40 -9.58 -0.75
C PHE A 201 -15.04 -9.71 0.74
N LEU A 202 -14.16 -8.83 1.26
CA LEU A 202 -13.72 -8.87 2.64
C LEU A 202 -14.77 -8.38 3.63
N GLN A 203 -15.68 -7.47 3.22
CA GLN A 203 -16.84 -7.08 4.03
C GLN A 203 -17.77 -8.28 4.29
N ASP A 204 -18.03 -9.06 3.24
CA ASP A 204 -18.91 -10.24 3.31
C ASP A 204 -18.19 -11.49 3.88
N TYR A 205 -16.87 -11.42 4.08
CA TYR A 205 -16.06 -12.54 4.55
C TYR A 205 -16.40 -12.94 5.98
N LYS A 206 -16.69 -14.22 6.23
CA LYS A 206 -17.12 -14.70 7.56
C LYS A 206 -15.97 -14.88 8.56
N GLY A 207 -14.76 -15.19 8.08
CA GLY A 207 -13.57 -15.34 8.91
C GLY A 207 -13.02 -14.01 9.43
N ALA A 208 -12.10 -14.09 10.38
CA ALA A 208 -11.35 -12.92 10.83
C ALA A 208 -10.34 -12.47 9.76
N VAL A 209 -10.15 -11.17 9.63
CA VAL A 209 -9.18 -10.58 8.68
C VAL A 209 -8.23 -9.67 9.44
N LEU A 210 -6.93 -9.91 9.30
CA LEU A 210 -5.90 -8.99 9.73
C LEU A 210 -5.17 -8.47 8.49
N CYS A 211 -5.30 -7.18 8.22
CA CYS A 211 -4.78 -6.57 7.00
C CYS A 211 -3.75 -5.48 7.34
N ILE A 212 -2.53 -5.63 6.81
CA ILE A 212 -1.56 -4.53 6.77
C ILE A 212 -1.73 -3.87 5.42
N THR A 213 -2.04 -2.59 5.40
CA THR A 213 -2.03 -1.81 4.16
C THR A 213 -1.83 -0.33 4.45
N HIS A 214 -1.30 0.37 3.47
CA HIS A 214 -1.19 1.82 3.47
C HIS A 214 -2.37 2.49 2.75
N ASP A 215 -3.26 1.71 2.13
CA ASP A 215 -4.51 2.17 1.54
C ASP A 215 -5.53 2.51 2.65
N ARG A 216 -5.61 3.80 2.96
CA ARG A 216 -6.45 4.33 4.04
C ARG A 216 -7.94 4.25 3.71
N TYR A 217 -8.29 4.38 2.44
CA TYR A 217 -9.67 4.28 1.98
C TYR A 217 -10.17 2.83 2.14
N PHE A 218 -9.35 1.88 1.74
CA PHE A 218 -9.60 0.46 1.96
C PHE A 218 -9.79 0.13 3.44
N LEU A 219 -8.91 0.63 4.33
CA LEU A 219 -9.04 0.44 5.78
C LEU A 219 -10.30 1.09 6.35
N ASP A 220 -10.71 2.26 5.83
CA ASP A 220 -11.90 2.96 6.30
C ASP A 220 -13.18 2.19 5.99
N HIS A 221 -13.20 1.44 4.88
CA HIS A 221 -14.35 0.65 4.43
C HIS A 221 -14.45 -0.74 5.07
N ILE A 222 -13.32 -1.39 5.34
CA ILE A 222 -13.35 -2.79 5.81
C ILE A 222 -13.05 -2.96 7.29
N ALA A 223 -12.27 -2.05 7.91
CA ALA A 223 -11.81 -2.26 9.26
C ALA A 223 -12.87 -1.85 10.30
N GLU A 224 -13.12 -2.74 11.25
CA GLU A 224 -13.88 -2.49 12.46
C GLU A 224 -12.96 -2.11 13.64
N TRP A 225 -11.71 -2.47 13.52
CA TRP A 225 -10.63 -2.16 14.45
C TRP A 225 -9.38 -1.74 13.71
N ILE A 226 -8.71 -0.73 14.23
CA ILE A 226 -7.36 -0.37 13.80
C ILE A 226 -6.38 -0.67 14.93
N CYS A 227 -5.33 -1.41 14.61
CA CYS A 227 -4.25 -1.74 15.53
C CYS A 227 -2.99 -0.97 15.11
N GLU A 228 -2.62 0.03 15.88
CA GLU A 228 -1.40 0.81 15.63
C GLU A 228 -0.19 0.14 16.26
N VAL A 229 0.85 -0.09 15.45
CA VAL A 229 2.17 -0.55 15.92
C VAL A 229 3.06 0.66 16.12
N ASP A 230 3.37 0.99 17.36
CA ASP A 230 4.22 2.12 17.72
C ASP A 230 5.25 1.69 18.78
N ARG A 231 6.55 1.80 18.45
CA ARG A 231 7.69 1.50 19.33
C ARG A 231 7.62 0.13 20.02
N GLY A 232 7.20 -0.88 19.28
CA GLY A 232 7.11 -2.25 19.77
C GLY A 232 5.83 -2.59 20.52
N HIS A 233 4.94 -1.63 20.76
CA HIS A 233 3.64 -1.84 21.39
C HIS A 233 2.51 -1.80 20.38
N LEU A 234 1.41 -2.47 20.71
CA LEU A 234 0.18 -2.48 19.93
C LEU A 234 -0.91 -1.66 20.63
N TYR A 235 -1.51 -0.73 19.90
CA TYR A 235 -2.60 0.11 20.42
C TYR A 235 -3.86 -0.15 19.58
N PRO A 236 -4.87 -0.89 20.15
CA PRO A 236 -6.13 -1.13 19.47
C PRO A 236 -7.06 0.06 19.57
N TYR A 237 -7.68 0.43 18.45
CA TYR A 237 -8.72 1.44 18.35
C TYR A 237 -9.95 0.83 17.71
N GLN A 238 -11.07 0.85 18.43
CA GLN A 238 -12.35 0.42 17.87
C GLN A 238 -12.88 1.48 16.91
N GLY A 239 -13.24 1.08 15.71
CA GLY A 239 -13.74 1.89 14.62
C GLY A 239 -12.86 1.76 13.37
N ASN A 240 -13.25 2.49 12.33
CA ASN A 240 -12.55 2.56 11.06
C ASN A 240 -11.32 3.49 11.11
N TYR A 241 -10.68 3.68 9.96
CA TYR A 241 -9.48 4.50 9.87
C TYR A 241 -9.72 5.96 10.25
N SER A 242 -10.85 6.56 9.85
CA SER A 242 -11.23 7.93 10.23
C SER A 242 -11.35 8.08 11.75
N THR A 243 -12.04 7.15 12.41
CA THR A 243 -12.16 7.12 13.89
C THR A 243 -10.81 6.96 14.58
N TYR A 244 -9.92 6.15 14.01
CA TYR A 244 -8.55 6.00 14.52
C TYR A 244 -7.79 7.33 14.49
N LEU A 245 -7.88 8.10 13.40
CA LEU A 245 -7.20 9.40 13.30
C LEU A 245 -7.65 10.37 14.38
N GLU A 246 -8.96 10.45 14.67
CA GLU A 246 -9.51 11.28 15.72
C GLU A 246 -8.96 10.87 17.11
N LYS A 247 -9.05 9.57 17.44
CA LYS A 247 -8.56 9.04 18.71
C LYS A 247 -7.05 9.16 18.88
N LYS A 248 -6.29 9.01 17.78
CA LYS A 248 -4.84 9.24 17.77
C LYS A 248 -4.51 10.70 18.05
N ALA A 249 -5.22 11.65 17.44
CA ALA A 249 -5.05 13.07 17.68
C ALA A 249 -5.29 13.42 19.16
N GLU A 250 -6.37 12.91 19.77
CA GLU A 250 -6.65 13.07 21.20
C GLU A 250 -5.52 12.48 22.06
N ARG A 251 -5.03 11.27 21.76
CA ARG A 251 -3.92 10.63 22.49
C ARG A 251 -2.66 11.49 22.43
N LEU A 252 -2.31 12.01 21.25
CA LEU A 252 -1.13 12.86 21.06
C LEU A 252 -1.27 14.21 21.77
N GLU A 253 -2.45 14.80 21.80
CA GLU A 253 -2.71 16.04 22.55
C GLU A 253 -2.53 15.83 24.06
N VAL A 254 -3.04 14.72 24.58
CA VAL A 254 -2.86 14.36 25.99
C VAL A 254 -1.38 14.09 26.31
N ALA A 255 -0.68 13.38 25.42
CA ALA A 255 0.76 13.13 25.55
C ALA A 255 1.57 14.43 25.49
N GLY A 256 1.27 15.32 24.53
CA GLY A 256 1.93 16.63 24.42
C GLY A 256 1.70 17.53 25.66
N ARG A 257 0.50 17.50 26.25
CA ARG A 257 0.24 18.21 27.53
C ARG A 257 1.05 17.62 28.68
N LYS A 258 1.24 16.29 28.73
CA LYS A 258 2.09 15.63 29.74
C LYS A 258 3.56 15.99 29.53
N ASP A 259 4.03 15.99 28.28
CA ASP A 259 5.41 16.35 27.92
C ASP A 259 5.72 17.81 28.26
N ALA A 260 4.84 18.76 27.95
CA ALA A 260 5.02 20.16 28.33
C ALA A 260 5.14 20.33 29.87
N LYS A 261 4.34 19.58 30.66
CA LYS A 261 4.46 19.56 32.11
C LYS A 261 5.77 18.91 32.57
N LEU A 262 6.19 17.83 31.93
CA LEU A 262 7.45 17.14 32.20
C LEU A 262 8.65 18.04 31.92
N GLN A 263 8.66 18.71 30.76
CA GLN A 263 9.70 19.66 30.39
C GLN A 263 9.79 20.87 31.32
N LYS A 264 8.64 21.38 31.78
CA LYS A 264 8.59 22.43 32.78
C LYS A 264 9.23 21.97 34.10
N ARG A 265 8.85 20.78 34.58
CA ARG A 265 9.44 20.18 35.80
C ARG A 265 10.97 19.93 35.66
N LEU A 266 11.38 19.41 34.50
CA LEU A 266 12.82 19.22 34.19
C LEU A 266 13.61 20.53 34.24
N LYS A 267 13.07 21.64 33.69
CA LYS A 267 13.69 22.96 33.77
C LYS A 267 13.77 23.46 35.20
N GLU A 268 12.72 23.27 36.00
CA GLU A 268 12.70 23.66 37.41
C GLU A 268 13.71 22.83 38.23
N GLU A 269 13.78 21.51 38.03
CA GLU A 269 14.76 20.64 38.71
C GLU A 269 16.20 20.93 38.26
N LEU A 270 16.42 21.21 36.97
CA LEU A 270 17.74 21.60 36.45
C LEU A 270 18.22 22.92 37.04
N ALA A 271 17.34 23.92 37.15
CA ALA A 271 17.64 25.20 37.79
C ALA A 271 17.99 24.99 39.25
N TRP A 272 17.28 24.11 39.96
CA TRP A 272 17.55 23.76 41.33
C TRP A 272 18.89 23.02 41.50
N VAL A 273 19.19 22.02 40.67
CA VAL A 273 20.48 21.29 40.65
C VAL A 273 21.64 22.26 40.42
N ARG A 274 21.50 23.24 39.54
CA ARG A 274 22.50 24.27 39.27
C ARG A 274 22.66 25.27 40.43
N SER A 275 21.59 25.59 41.13
CA SER A 275 21.59 26.53 42.25
C SER A 275 22.07 25.92 43.57
N GLY A 276 22.07 24.60 43.68
CA GLY A 276 22.22 23.84 44.92
C GLY A 276 23.67 23.56 45.38
N ALA A 277 24.67 24.33 44.97
CA ALA A 277 26.10 24.09 45.32
C ALA A 277 26.45 24.24 46.84
N LYS A 278 25.53 24.63 47.69
CA LYS A 278 25.82 24.92 49.11
C LYS A 278 25.06 24.13 50.19
N ALA A 279 24.14 23.23 49.87
CA ALA A 279 23.41 22.44 50.88
C ALA A 279 23.46 20.92 50.58
N ARG A 280 24.39 20.23 51.21
CA ARG A 280 24.75 18.83 51.05
C ARG A 280 23.98 17.88 51.97
N GLN A 281 23.74 16.70 51.54
CA GLN A 281 24.33 15.41 51.61
C GLN A 281 23.47 14.19 51.35
N ALA A 282 22.31 13.97 51.65
CA ALA A 282 21.61 12.71 51.42
C ALA A 282 20.37 12.83 50.50
N LYS A 283 19.77 14.02 50.48
CA LYS A 283 18.57 14.28 49.67
C LYS A 283 18.89 14.58 48.18
N SER A 284 20.16 14.82 47.86
CA SER A 284 20.56 15.16 46.48
C SER A 284 20.63 13.93 45.54
N LYS A 285 20.99 12.76 46.08
CA LYS A 285 21.14 11.53 45.26
C LYS A 285 19.82 11.02 44.72
N ALA A 286 18.79 10.97 45.54
CA ALA A 286 17.44 10.57 45.12
C ALA A 286 16.82 11.57 44.12
N ARG A 287 17.15 12.86 44.24
CA ARG A 287 16.64 13.91 43.36
C ARG A 287 17.40 13.95 42.02
N LEU A 288 18.71 13.64 42.03
CA LEU A 288 19.51 13.45 40.82
C LEU A 288 19.00 12.22 40.04
N GLN A 289 18.77 11.11 40.73
CA GLN A 289 18.23 9.90 40.13
C GLN A 289 16.84 10.14 39.52
N ARG A 290 15.96 10.87 40.22
CA ARG A 290 14.66 11.27 39.69
C ARG A 290 14.76 12.21 38.46
N TYR A 291 15.77 13.09 38.44
CA TYR A 291 16.09 13.93 37.25
C TYR A 291 16.54 13.07 36.07
N GLU A 292 17.44 12.10 36.31
CA GLU A 292 17.91 11.17 35.27
C GLU A 292 16.77 10.31 34.72
N GLU A 293 15.86 9.81 35.58
CA GLU A 293 14.67 9.08 35.17
C GLU A 293 13.73 9.97 34.33
N MET A 294 13.46 11.21 34.75
CA MET A 294 12.64 12.16 34.00
C MET A 294 13.32 12.63 32.70
N ALA A 295 14.65 12.74 32.70
CA ALA A 295 15.38 13.08 31.47
C ALA A 295 15.35 11.95 30.45
N ALA A 296 15.47 10.69 30.91
CA ALA A 296 15.30 9.50 30.05
C ALA A 296 13.87 9.39 29.49
N GLU A 297 12.85 9.67 30.31
CA GLU A 297 11.46 9.74 29.88
C GLU A 297 11.23 10.84 28.83
N ALA A 298 11.76 12.04 29.06
CA ALA A 298 11.66 13.16 28.11
C ALA A 298 12.41 12.90 26.80
N GLU A 299 13.50 12.14 26.83
CA GLU A 299 14.25 11.76 25.62
C GLU A 299 13.47 10.76 24.76
N GLN A 300 12.64 9.91 25.36
CA GLN A 300 11.69 9.05 24.65
C GLN A 300 10.62 9.85 23.91
N TYR A 301 10.16 10.98 24.49
CA TYR A 301 9.17 11.86 23.85
C TYR A 301 9.78 12.77 22.77
N LYS A 302 11.05 13.16 22.88
CA LYS A 302 11.72 14.03 21.91
C LYS A 302 11.88 13.46 20.50
N LYS A 303 11.66 12.15 20.30
CA LYS A 303 11.73 11.47 19.01
C LYS A 303 10.44 11.58 18.17
N LEU A 304 9.49 12.44 18.55
CA LEU A 304 8.23 12.68 17.83
C LEU A 304 8.29 13.81 16.79
N ASP A 305 9.46 14.46 16.60
CA ASP A 305 9.61 15.45 15.53
C ASP A 305 9.63 14.73 14.18
N PHE A 306 8.46 14.74 13.51
CA PHE A 306 8.36 14.38 12.10
C PHE A 306 9.05 15.46 11.28
N GLU A 307 10.11 15.09 10.59
CA GLU A 307 10.66 15.93 9.55
C GLU A 307 9.68 15.95 8.39
N GLU A 308 8.97 17.06 8.17
CA GLU A 308 8.00 17.23 7.09
C GLU A 308 8.73 17.26 5.74
N ILE A 309 8.15 16.61 4.72
CA ILE A 309 8.58 16.75 3.33
C ILE A 309 8.40 18.22 2.93
N GLN A 310 9.46 18.84 2.47
CA GLN A 310 9.44 20.21 1.96
C GLN A 310 9.63 20.19 0.44
N ILE A 311 8.66 20.72 -0.29
CA ILE A 311 8.80 20.99 -1.71
C ILE A 311 9.29 22.45 -1.87
N PRO A 312 10.41 22.67 -2.60
CA PRO A 312 10.97 24.00 -2.74
C PRO A 312 9.95 24.94 -3.43
N THR A 313 10.00 26.23 -3.05
CA THR A 313 9.21 27.25 -3.73
C THR A 313 9.67 27.36 -5.18
N PRO A 314 8.80 27.07 -6.14
CA PRO A 314 9.19 27.02 -7.54
C PRO A 314 9.26 28.43 -8.15
N PRO A 315 9.92 28.59 -9.31
CA PRO A 315 9.80 29.81 -10.11
C PRO A 315 8.36 29.99 -10.57
N ARG A 316 7.97 31.27 -10.78
CA ARG A 316 6.59 31.63 -11.15
C ARG A 316 6.19 30.98 -12.48
N LEU A 317 5.02 30.33 -12.50
CA LEU A 317 4.40 29.79 -13.71
C LEU A 317 3.78 30.91 -14.57
N GLY A 318 3.91 30.78 -15.88
CA GLY A 318 3.16 31.55 -16.88
C GLY A 318 1.70 31.13 -16.97
N ASN A 319 0.97 31.64 -17.97
CA ASN A 319 -0.43 31.28 -18.18
C ASN A 319 -0.60 29.90 -18.83
N VAL A 320 0.34 29.50 -19.68
CA VAL A 320 0.37 28.19 -20.33
C VAL A 320 1.27 27.29 -19.50
N VAL A 321 0.75 26.15 -19.03
CA VAL A 321 1.52 25.11 -18.36
C VAL A 321 1.76 23.95 -19.32
N VAL A 322 0.75 23.16 -19.63
CA VAL A 322 0.77 22.13 -20.67
C VAL A 322 -0.57 22.17 -21.40
N GLU A 323 -0.51 22.26 -22.71
CA GLU A 323 -1.66 22.15 -23.62
C GLU A 323 -1.47 20.89 -24.45
N VAL A 324 -2.47 20.05 -24.46
CA VAL A 324 -2.52 18.81 -25.24
C VAL A 324 -3.71 18.90 -26.17
N ASP A 325 -3.45 18.80 -27.48
CA ASP A 325 -4.46 18.93 -28.54
C ASP A 325 -4.46 17.67 -29.40
N ASP A 326 -5.60 16.98 -29.45
CA ASP A 326 -5.90 15.81 -30.28
C ASP A 326 -4.82 14.72 -30.23
N LEU A 327 -4.23 14.52 -29.04
CA LEU A 327 -3.14 13.57 -28.82
C LEU A 327 -3.60 12.15 -29.07
N THR A 328 -2.91 11.47 -30.00
CA THR A 328 -3.05 10.04 -30.24
C THR A 328 -1.70 9.35 -30.10
N LYS A 329 -1.66 8.24 -29.36
CA LYS A 329 -0.48 7.40 -29.16
C LYS A 329 -0.84 5.94 -29.02
N GLY A 330 -0.09 5.09 -29.74
CA GLY A 330 -0.21 3.64 -29.64
C GLY A 330 1.13 2.94 -29.84
N PHE A 331 1.14 1.63 -29.62
CA PHE A 331 2.28 0.74 -29.88
C PHE A 331 1.77 -0.57 -30.49
N ASP A 332 2.47 -1.06 -31.50
CA ASP A 332 2.21 -2.37 -32.15
C ASP A 332 0.73 -2.59 -32.56
N GLY A 333 0.09 -1.52 -33.08
CA GLY A 333 -1.30 -1.55 -33.52
C GLY A 333 -2.34 -1.39 -32.39
N ARG A 334 -1.91 -1.26 -31.13
CA ARG A 334 -2.76 -0.97 -29.99
C ARG A 334 -2.76 0.52 -29.69
N VAL A 335 -3.93 1.16 -29.75
CA VAL A 335 -4.12 2.56 -29.38
C VAL A 335 -4.29 2.67 -27.87
N LEU A 336 -3.43 3.45 -27.20
CA LEU A 336 -3.50 3.70 -25.76
C LEU A 336 -4.18 5.04 -25.45
N ILE A 337 -3.92 6.04 -26.27
CA ILE A 337 -4.45 7.38 -26.16
C ILE A 337 -5.02 7.75 -27.52
N LYS A 338 -6.27 8.22 -27.56
CA LYS A 338 -6.94 8.61 -28.79
C LYS A 338 -7.62 9.96 -28.62
N ASP A 339 -7.30 10.90 -29.50
CA ASP A 339 -7.93 12.22 -29.62
C ASP A 339 -8.05 12.97 -28.26
N LEU A 340 -7.02 12.82 -27.40
CA LEU A 340 -7.01 13.40 -26.06
C LEU A 340 -6.65 14.89 -26.13
N SER A 341 -7.54 15.75 -25.64
CA SER A 341 -7.31 17.18 -25.52
C SER A 341 -7.61 17.65 -24.10
N PHE A 342 -6.64 18.34 -23.47
CA PHE A 342 -6.80 18.97 -22.17
C PHE A 342 -5.75 20.05 -21.93
N THR A 343 -6.02 20.91 -20.96
CA THR A 343 -5.07 21.96 -20.53
C THR A 343 -4.82 21.84 -19.04
N LEU A 344 -3.56 21.78 -18.61
CA LEU A 344 -3.21 21.77 -17.19
C LEU A 344 -3.46 23.15 -16.59
N PRO A 345 -4.31 23.26 -15.55
CA PRO A 345 -4.60 24.54 -14.89
C PRO A 345 -3.40 24.97 -14.04
N ARG A 346 -3.21 26.29 -13.95
CA ARG A 346 -2.19 26.85 -13.04
C ARG A 346 -2.53 26.50 -11.59
N ASN A 347 -1.50 26.11 -10.83
CA ASN A 347 -1.62 25.68 -9.44
C ASN A 347 -2.61 24.51 -9.23
N GLY A 348 -2.92 23.79 -10.32
CA GLY A 348 -3.76 22.59 -10.26
C GLY A 348 -2.93 21.36 -9.93
N ILE A 349 -3.55 20.46 -9.18
CA ILE A 349 -3.04 19.10 -8.95
C ILE A 349 -3.98 18.15 -9.70
N VAL A 350 -3.44 17.45 -10.68
CA VAL A 350 -4.21 16.55 -11.57
C VAL A 350 -3.90 15.10 -11.21
N GLY A 351 -4.91 14.35 -10.81
CA GLY A 351 -4.84 12.91 -10.62
C GLY A 351 -5.09 12.17 -11.93
N VAL A 352 -4.20 11.28 -12.34
CA VAL A 352 -4.37 10.43 -13.52
C VAL A 352 -4.72 9.02 -13.06
N ILE A 353 -5.91 8.54 -13.42
CA ILE A 353 -6.46 7.27 -12.98
C ILE A 353 -6.86 6.37 -14.15
N GLY A 354 -6.86 5.08 -13.93
CA GLY A 354 -7.25 4.06 -14.91
C GLY A 354 -6.56 2.73 -14.65
N PRO A 355 -7.01 1.65 -15.31
CA PRO A 355 -6.42 0.33 -15.19
C PRO A 355 -4.92 0.29 -15.52
N ASN A 356 -4.25 -0.79 -15.11
CA ASN A 356 -2.86 -0.98 -15.48
C ASN A 356 -2.74 -1.27 -16.99
N GLY A 357 -1.71 -0.68 -17.61
CA GLY A 357 -1.42 -0.88 -19.03
C GLY A 357 -2.26 -0.05 -20.02
N VAL A 358 -3.10 0.88 -19.54
CA VAL A 358 -3.90 1.77 -20.42
C VAL A 358 -3.13 2.98 -20.98
N GLY A 359 -1.86 3.14 -20.59
CA GLY A 359 -1.03 4.21 -21.14
C GLY A 359 -0.78 5.40 -20.22
N LYS A 360 -1.03 5.30 -18.91
CA LYS A 360 -0.77 6.38 -17.93
C LYS A 360 0.69 6.86 -17.98
N THR A 361 1.66 5.96 -17.84
CA THR A 361 3.10 6.28 -17.94
C THR A 361 3.49 6.73 -19.34
N THR A 362 2.84 6.20 -20.39
CA THR A 362 3.05 6.66 -21.78
C THR A 362 2.64 8.11 -21.94
N LEU A 363 1.51 8.53 -21.34
CA LEU A 363 1.10 9.92 -21.34
C LEU A 363 2.16 10.83 -20.68
N PHE A 364 2.72 10.42 -19.53
CA PHE A 364 3.81 11.16 -18.88
C PHE A 364 5.04 11.27 -19.80
N LYS A 365 5.49 10.17 -20.40
CA LYS A 365 6.62 10.16 -21.34
C LYS A 365 6.38 11.05 -22.55
N THR A 366 5.13 11.11 -23.01
CA THR A 366 4.75 11.98 -24.14
C THR A 366 4.77 13.45 -23.73
N ILE A 367 4.25 13.80 -22.52
CA ILE A 367 4.32 15.17 -21.99
C ILE A 367 5.78 15.62 -21.82
N VAL A 368 6.65 14.75 -21.29
CA VAL A 368 8.07 15.06 -21.07
C VAL A 368 8.87 15.13 -22.39
N GLY A 369 8.33 14.59 -23.48
CA GLY A 369 8.99 14.53 -24.78
C GLY A 369 9.93 13.34 -24.96
N LEU A 370 9.88 12.35 -24.07
CA LEU A 370 10.61 11.08 -24.20
C LEU A 370 9.97 10.17 -25.26
N GLU A 371 8.64 10.28 -25.43
CA GLU A 371 7.88 9.60 -26.48
C GLU A 371 7.25 10.63 -27.40
N LYS A 372 7.29 10.36 -28.71
CA LYS A 372 6.64 11.22 -29.70
C LYS A 372 5.18 10.80 -29.88
N PRO A 373 4.24 11.74 -29.97
CA PRO A 373 2.86 11.42 -30.35
C PRO A 373 2.81 10.87 -31.77
N ASP A 374 1.84 10.01 -32.06
CA ASP A 374 1.57 9.52 -33.42
C ASP A 374 0.78 10.57 -34.20
N SER A 375 -0.13 11.30 -33.52
CA SER A 375 -0.78 12.51 -34.04
C SER A 375 -1.11 13.46 -32.88
N GLY A 376 -1.50 14.69 -33.22
CA GLY A 376 -1.76 15.76 -32.24
C GLY A 376 -0.50 16.47 -31.77
N THR A 377 -0.66 17.37 -30.80
CA THR A 377 0.44 18.19 -30.29
C THR A 377 0.44 18.29 -28.77
N VAL A 378 1.64 18.38 -28.20
CA VAL A 378 1.86 18.69 -26.80
C VAL A 378 2.72 19.93 -26.71
N ARG A 379 2.19 20.98 -26.10
CA ARG A 379 2.87 22.26 -25.92
C ARG A 379 3.14 22.50 -24.44
N ILE A 380 4.40 22.65 -24.07
CA ILE A 380 4.85 23.03 -22.73
C ILE A 380 5.14 24.53 -22.74
N GLY A 381 4.64 25.24 -21.72
CA GLY A 381 4.86 26.69 -21.57
C GLY A 381 6.35 27.02 -21.34
N GLU A 382 6.82 28.14 -21.89
CA GLU A 382 8.24 28.57 -21.83
C GLU A 382 8.76 28.77 -20.39
N THR A 383 7.86 29.06 -19.44
CA THR A 383 8.19 29.27 -18.03
C THR A 383 8.18 27.99 -17.20
N VAL A 384 7.81 26.86 -17.81
CA VAL A 384 7.72 25.58 -17.14
C VAL A 384 9.12 25.02 -16.88
N LYS A 385 9.38 24.70 -15.62
CA LYS A 385 10.51 23.89 -15.19
C LYS A 385 9.99 22.56 -14.69
N LEU A 386 10.25 21.52 -15.48
CA LEU A 386 9.75 20.19 -15.21
C LEU A 386 10.60 19.51 -14.11
N SER A 387 9.92 18.86 -13.16
CA SER A 387 10.49 17.90 -12.22
C SER A 387 9.88 16.54 -12.51
N TYR A 388 10.65 15.68 -13.13
CA TYR A 388 10.28 14.29 -13.43
C TYR A 388 11.52 13.39 -13.31
N VAL A 389 11.36 12.27 -12.65
CA VAL A 389 12.37 11.20 -12.62
C VAL A 389 11.72 9.96 -13.19
N ASP A 390 12.28 9.45 -14.28
CA ASP A 390 11.84 8.21 -14.92
C ASP A 390 12.04 7.03 -13.94
N GLN A 391 11.06 6.14 -13.89
CA GLN A 391 11.16 4.88 -13.14
C GLN A 391 12.26 3.96 -13.69
N ASN A 392 12.71 4.16 -14.94
CA ASN A 392 13.85 3.49 -15.56
C ASN A 392 15.17 4.07 -15.04
N ARG A 393 15.62 3.63 -14.03
CA ARG A 393 16.66 3.64 -13.00
C ARG A 393 18.13 3.73 -13.47
N GLU A 394 18.41 4.16 -14.68
CA GLU A 394 19.77 4.09 -15.26
C GLU A 394 20.77 5.10 -14.66
N HIS A 395 20.31 6.03 -13.82
CA HIS A 395 21.14 7.14 -13.34
C HIS A 395 21.55 7.07 -11.86
N ILE A 396 21.11 6.08 -11.09
CA ILE A 396 21.51 5.94 -9.68
C ILE A 396 22.69 4.99 -9.60
N ASP A 397 23.85 5.50 -9.14
CA ASP A 397 25.02 4.67 -8.88
C ASP A 397 24.70 3.68 -7.73
N PRO A 398 24.68 2.36 -8.00
CA PRO A 398 24.33 1.35 -7.01
C PRO A 398 25.31 1.26 -5.84
N ASN A 399 26.53 1.81 -6.00
CA ASN A 399 27.57 1.77 -4.98
C ASN A 399 27.51 2.94 -4.00
N LYS A 400 26.85 4.04 -4.36
CA LYS A 400 26.63 5.19 -3.48
C LYS A 400 25.59 4.88 -2.41
N THR A 401 25.76 5.48 -1.24
CA THR A 401 24.75 5.42 -0.17
C THR A 401 23.55 6.30 -0.51
N VAL A 402 22.40 6.05 0.11
CA VAL A 402 21.20 6.89 -0.07
C VAL A 402 21.51 8.35 0.19
N TRP A 403 22.27 8.63 1.26
CA TRP A 403 22.70 9.99 1.59
C TRP A 403 23.57 10.61 0.50
N GLU A 404 24.57 9.88 0.00
CA GLU A 404 25.44 10.36 -1.09
C GLU A 404 24.69 10.62 -2.39
N VAL A 405 23.72 9.76 -2.75
CA VAL A 405 22.88 9.93 -3.95
C VAL A 405 22.08 11.24 -3.89
N VAL A 406 21.52 11.57 -2.71
CA VAL A 406 20.71 12.78 -2.54
C VAL A 406 21.58 14.02 -2.34
N SER A 407 22.66 13.90 -1.57
CA SER A 407 23.45 15.05 -1.12
C SER A 407 24.71 15.33 -1.96
N ASP A 408 25.11 14.39 -2.83
CA ASP A 408 26.42 14.39 -3.50
C ASP A 408 27.59 14.48 -2.49
N GLY A 409 27.38 13.98 -1.25
CA GLY A 409 28.35 13.98 -0.17
C GLY A 409 28.42 15.29 0.63
N LEU A 410 27.50 16.23 0.40
CA LEU A 410 27.44 17.50 1.10
C LEU A 410 26.55 17.42 2.35
N ASP A 411 26.99 17.98 3.47
CA ASP A 411 26.20 18.05 4.70
C ASP A 411 24.96 18.96 4.57
N HIS A 412 25.05 19.98 3.71
CA HIS A 412 23.95 20.86 3.38
C HIS A 412 23.65 20.79 1.89
N ILE A 413 22.37 20.78 1.54
CA ILE A 413 21.90 20.79 0.16
C ILE A 413 20.98 21.99 -0.07
N VAL A 414 20.99 22.47 -1.29
CA VAL A 414 20.06 23.49 -1.74
C VAL A 414 18.82 22.80 -2.28
N VAL A 415 17.68 23.06 -1.65
CA VAL A 415 16.36 22.57 -2.05
C VAL A 415 15.54 23.80 -2.51
N GLY A 416 15.50 24.02 -3.81
CA GLY A 416 14.96 25.26 -4.38
C GLY A 416 15.82 26.49 -4.07
N GLN A 417 15.32 27.37 -3.19
CA GLN A 417 16.03 28.57 -2.72
C GLN A 417 16.53 28.47 -1.27
N ASN A 418 16.21 27.37 -0.60
CA ASN A 418 16.54 27.16 0.79
C ASN A 418 17.69 26.17 0.95
N GLU A 419 18.64 26.51 1.82
CA GLU A 419 19.69 25.60 2.26
C GLU A 419 19.24 24.84 3.50
N MET A 420 19.38 23.51 3.49
CA MET A 420 18.98 22.66 4.61
C MET A 420 19.95 21.50 4.81
N PRO A 421 20.02 20.93 6.03
CA PRO A 421 20.85 19.76 6.29
C PRO A 421 20.39 18.56 5.46
N SER A 422 21.31 17.97 4.70
CA SER A 422 21.01 16.86 3.79
C SER A 422 20.45 15.64 4.49
N ARG A 423 20.93 15.35 5.71
CA ARG A 423 20.45 14.22 6.52
C ARG A 423 19.01 14.41 6.99
N ALA A 424 18.62 15.65 7.31
CA ALA A 424 17.25 15.99 7.66
C ALA A 424 16.32 15.81 6.46
N TYR A 425 16.74 16.29 5.28
CA TYR A 425 15.99 16.09 4.03
C TYR A 425 15.77 14.60 3.73
N VAL A 426 16.81 13.78 3.78
CA VAL A 426 16.73 12.33 3.52
C VAL A 426 15.85 11.63 4.57
N SER A 427 15.87 12.10 5.82
CA SER A 427 15.06 11.55 6.92
C SER A 427 13.55 11.76 6.70
N ALA A 428 13.15 12.89 6.09
CA ALA A 428 11.76 13.20 5.77
C ALA A 428 11.13 12.17 4.80
N PHE A 429 11.94 11.47 4.01
CA PHE A 429 11.51 10.39 3.12
C PHE A 429 11.62 8.99 3.76
N GLY A 430 11.70 8.91 5.08
CA GLY A 430 11.69 7.65 5.82
C GLY A 430 13.06 6.95 5.93
N PHE A 431 14.16 7.57 5.48
CA PHE A 431 15.51 7.03 5.66
C PHE A 431 16.13 7.59 6.95
N LYS A 432 15.94 6.90 8.07
CA LYS A 432 16.40 7.33 9.39
C LYS A 432 17.66 6.58 9.83
N GLY A 433 18.59 7.30 10.43
CA GLY A 433 19.80 6.73 11.05
C GLY A 433 20.63 5.85 10.10
N PRO A 434 20.78 4.53 10.37
CA PRO A 434 21.58 3.61 9.55
C PRO A 434 21.08 3.45 8.12
N ASP A 435 19.78 3.66 7.86
CA ASP A 435 19.19 3.49 6.50
C ASP A 435 19.78 4.47 5.50
N GLN A 436 20.24 5.64 5.96
CA GLN A 436 20.92 6.62 5.10
C GLN A 436 22.25 6.13 4.55
N GLN A 437 22.87 5.15 5.22
CA GLN A 437 24.14 4.54 4.83
C GLN A 437 23.98 3.29 3.96
N LYS A 438 22.74 2.84 3.72
CA LYS A 438 22.48 1.74 2.78
C LYS A 438 22.89 2.13 1.37
N LYS A 439 23.54 1.21 0.66
CA LYS A 439 23.86 1.41 -0.75
C LYS A 439 22.58 1.37 -1.60
N ALA A 440 22.50 2.24 -2.61
CA ALA A 440 21.35 2.32 -3.49
C ALA A 440 21.06 0.99 -4.23
N GLY A 441 22.10 0.20 -4.49
CA GLY A 441 21.96 -1.11 -5.15
C GLY A 441 21.25 -2.18 -4.34
N VAL A 442 21.25 -2.08 -2.99
CA VAL A 442 20.63 -3.07 -2.10
C VAL A 442 19.26 -2.64 -1.57
N LEU A 443 18.74 -1.52 -2.03
CA LEU A 443 17.44 -1.01 -1.63
C LEU A 443 16.31 -1.91 -2.15
N SER A 444 15.29 -2.13 -1.32
CA SER A 444 14.02 -2.72 -1.75
C SER A 444 13.31 -1.84 -2.79
N GLY A 445 12.30 -2.38 -3.47
CA GLY A 445 11.48 -1.61 -4.42
C GLY A 445 10.92 -0.33 -3.79
N GLY A 446 10.33 -0.43 -2.60
CA GLY A 446 9.75 0.70 -1.90
C GLY A 446 10.80 1.71 -1.40
N GLU A 447 11.94 1.26 -0.89
CA GLU A 447 13.04 2.18 -0.54
C GLU A 447 13.55 2.94 -1.77
N ARG A 448 13.61 2.29 -2.93
CA ARG A 448 13.96 2.93 -4.19
C ARG A 448 12.94 3.98 -4.62
N ASN A 449 11.64 3.69 -4.47
CA ASN A 449 10.58 4.66 -4.79
C ASN A 449 10.69 5.90 -3.90
N ARG A 450 10.94 5.74 -2.61
CA ARG A 450 11.18 6.88 -1.70
C ARG A 450 12.42 7.70 -2.09
N LEU A 451 13.50 7.04 -2.51
CA LEU A 451 14.70 7.72 -2.99
C LEU A 451 14.41 8.52 -4.28
N ASN A 452 13.70 7.94 -5.23
CA ASN A 452 13.29 8.62 -6.47
C ASN A 452 12.40 9.83 -6.18
N LEU A 453 11.45 9.69 -5.24
CA LEU A 453 10.60 10.78 -4.80
C LEU A 453 11.45 11.94 -4.22
N ALA A 454 12.41 11.63 -3.35
CA ALA A 454 13.31 12.62 -2.78
C ALA A 454 14.12 13.35 -3.88
N LEU A 455 14.64 12.62 -4.86
CA LEU A 455 15.36 13.21 -5.99
C LEU A 455 14.46 14.11 -6.85
N THR A 456 13.22 13.66 -7.14
CA THR A 456 12.26 14.43 -7.93
C THR A 456 11.92 15.77 -7.26
N LEU A 457 11.63 15.75 -5.97
CA LEU A 457 11.26 16.95 -5.24
C LEU A 457 12.45 17.88 -4.97
N LYS A 458 13.68 17.37 -4.88
CA LYS A 458 14.92 18.17 -4.75
C LYS A 458 15.12 19.10 -5.94
N VAL A 459 14.74 18.70 -7.15
CA VAL A 459 14.95 19.47 -8.39
C VAL A 459 14.30 20.86 -8.34
N GLY A 460 13.15 21.02 -7.68
CA GLY A 460 12.50 22.31 -7.49
C GLY A 460 11.87 22.90 -8.74
N GLY A 461 11.29 22.08 -9.60
CA GLY A 461 10.50 22.49 -10.75
C GLY A 461 9.16 23.10 -10.34
N ASN A 462 8.49 23.78 -11.29
CA ASN A 462 7.14 24.33 -11.09
C ASN A 462 6.02 23.49 -11.72
N LEU A 463 6.41 22.42 -12.43
CA LEU A 463 5.55 21.31 -12.86
C LEU A 463 6.18 20.01 -12.38
N ILE A 464 5.51 19.30 -11.49
CA ILE A 464 5.98 18.03 -10.93
C ILE A 464 5.15 16.90 -11.52
N LEU A 465 5.80 15.88 -12.08
CA LEU A 465 5.16 14.64 -12.53
C LEU A 465 5.58 13.50 -11.61
N LEU A 466 4.59 12.87 -10.97
CA LEU A 466 4.80 11.76 -10.04
C LEU A 466 4.07 10.52 -10.56
N ASP A 467 4.82 9.45 -10.79
CA ASP A 467 4.27 8.16 -11.24
C ASP A 467 4.25 7.18 -10.05
N GLU A 468 3.06 6.87 -9.56
CA GLU A 468 2.79 6.02 -8.40
C GLU A 468 3.63 6.38 -7.14
N PRO A 469 3.66 7.65 -6.71
CA PRO A 469 4.48 8.07 -5.58
C PRO A 469 3.99 7.52 -4.24
N THR A 470 2.74 7.06 -4.20
CA THR A 470 2.07 6.55 -2.99
C THR A 470 2.46 5.11 -2.65
N ASN A 471 2.97 4.36 -3.64
CA ASN A 471 3.36 2.97 -3.44
C ASN A 471 4.49 2.84 -2.42
N ASP A 472 4.33 1.93 -1.46
CA ASP A 472 5.30 1.61 -0.41
C ASP A 472 5.66 2.77 0.55
N LEU A 473 4.91 3.88 0.53
CA LEU A 473 5.02 4.92 1.55
C LEU A 473 4.23 4.51 2.79
N ASP A 474 4.82 4.72 3.97
CA ASP A 474 4.05 4.62 5.21
C ASP A 474 3.09 5.82 5.35
N VAL A 475 2.06 5.64 6.17
CA VAL A 475 0.98 6.62 6.36
C VAL A 475 1.52 8.01 6.76
N GLU A 476 2.61 8.06 7.52
CA GLU A 476 3.20 9.31 7.99
C GLU A 476 3.91 10.05 6.85
N THR A 477 4.76 9.35 6.08
CA THR A 477 5.42 9.89 4.90
C THR A 477 4.41 10.32 3.85
N LEU A 478 3.34 9.53 3.66
CA LEU A 478 2.25 9.83 2.73
C LEU A 478 1.49 11.10 3.14
N SER A 479 1.14 11.24 4.42
CA SER A 479 0.49 12.45 4.94
C SER A 479 1.38 13.69 4.80
N SER A 480 2.69 13.53 5.00
CA SER A 480 3.66 14.59 4.78
C SER A 480 3.73 15.02 3.31
N LEU A 481 3.70 14.06 2.37
CA LEU A 481 3.66 14.34 0.93
C LEU A 481 2.37 15.06 0.52
N GLU A 482 1.21 14.63 1.03
CA GLU A 482 -0.07 15.30 0.79
C GLU A 482 -0.04 16.77 1.23
N ASN A 483 0.42 17.01 2.46
CA ASN A 483 0.53 18.37 2.98
C ASN A 483 1.51 19.23 2.17
N ALA A 484 2.62 18.63 1.70
CA ALA A 484 3.60 19.33 0.88
C ALA A 484 3.03 19.69 -0.50
N LEU A 485 2.31 18.75 -1.16
CA LEU A 485 1.68 18.99 -2.47
C LEU A 485 0.53 20.00 -2.38
N THR A 486 -0.32 19.90 -1.35
CA THR A 486 -1.45 20.85 -1.16
C THR A 486 -0.96 22.30 -0.95
N LYS A 487 0.21 22.47 -0.33
CA LYS A 487 0.84 23.79 -0.14
C LYS A 487 1.72 24.23 -1.32
N PHE A 488 1.91 23.36 -2.32
CA PHE A 488 2.81 23.62 -3.44
C PHE A 488 2.20 24.67 -4.40
N PRO A 489 2.86 25.82 -4.63
CA PRO A 489 2.33 26.88 -5.48
C PRO A 489 2.64 26.68 -6.98
N GLY A 490 2.87 25.46 -7.40
CA GLY A 490 3.07 25.02 -8.79
C GLY A 490 1.96 24.09 -9.25
N CYS A 491 2.21 23.38 -10.36
CA CYS A 491 1.35 22.32 -10.87
C CYS A 491 1.94 20.97 -10.55
N ALA A 492 1.08 19.99 -10.23
CA ALA A 492 1.48 18.59 -10.13
C ALA A 492 0.53 17.71 -10.95
N VAL A 493 1.10 16.68 -11.58
CA VAL A 493 0.32 15.61 -12.20
C VAL A 493 0.77 14.32 -11.54
N VAL A 494 -0.17 13.59 -10.98
CA VAL A 494 0.11 12.41 -10.17
C VAL A 494 -0.67 11.21 -10.71
N ILE A 495 0.03 10.18 -11.12
CA ILE A 495 -0.58 8.86 -11.35
C ILE A 495 -0.62 8.18 -9.99
N SER A 496 -1.80 7.80 -9.52
CA SER A 496 -1.95 7.05 -8.28
C SER A 496 -3.22 6.21 -8.29
N HIS A 497 -3.17 5.10 -7.56
CA HIS A 497 -4.33 4.27 -7.23
C HIS A 497 -4.85 4.52 -5.81
N ASP A 498 -4.16 5.34 -5.02
CA ASP A 498 -4.59 5.74 -3.68
C ASP A 498 -5.71 6.78 -3.77
N ARG A 499 -6.95 6.31 -3.58
CA ARG A 499 -8.16 7.14 -3.67
C ARG A 499 -8.18 8.25 -2.62
N TRP A 500 -7.72 7.96 -1.40
CA TRP A 500 -7.65 8.93 -0.31
C TRP A 500 -6.67 10.08 -0.63
N PHE A 501 -5.51 9.73 -1.19
CA PHE A 501 -4.53 10.70 -1.65
C PHE A 501 -5.11 11.59 -2.75
N LEU A 502 -5.76 10.98 -3.76
CA LEU A 502 -6.39 11.70 -4.88
C LEU A 502 -7.50 12.63 -4.40
N ASP A 503 -8.32 12.18 -3.46
CA ASP A 503 -9.43 12.96 -2.92
C ASP A 503 -8.95 14.18 -2.14
N ARG A 504 -7.90 14.03 -1.35
CA ARG A 504 -7.35 15.13 -0.53
C ARG A 504 -6.49 16.13 -1.28
N THR A 505 -5.84 15.71 -2.36
CA THR A 505 -4.81 16.53 -3.02
C THR A 505 -5.24 17.03 -4.38
N CYS A 506 -6.02 16.26 -5.14
CA CYS A 506 -6.31 16.58 -6.53
C CYS A 506 -7.43 17.61 -6.66
N THR A 507 -7.23 18.53 -7.57
CA THR A 507 -8.22 19.53 -7.99
C THR A 507 -8.91 19.14 -9.29
N HIS A 508 -8.29 18.23 -10.03
CA HIS A 508 -8.80 17.70 -11.31
C HIS A 508 -8.44 16.23 -11.43
N ILE A 509 -9.26 15.48 -12.14
CA ILE A 509 -9.04 14.07 -12.45
C ILE A 509 -9.02 13.90 -13.97
N LEU A 510 -8.02 13.18 -14.45
CA LEU A 510 -7.94 12.65 -15.81
C LEU A 510 -8.13 11.14 -15.74
N ALA A 511 -9.32 10.67 -16.04
CA ALA A 511 -9.72 9.28 -15.89
C ALA A 511 -9.75 8.57 -17.25
N TRP A 512 -9.24 7.34 -17.29
CA TRP A 512 -9.49 6.45 -18.41
C TRP A 512 -10.83 5.72 -18.21
N GLU A 513 -11.79 5.95 -19.11
CA GLU A 513 -13.14 5.38 -19.04
C GLU A 513 -13.49 4.53 -20.28
N GLY A 514 -12.57 4.41 -21.22
CA GLY A 514 -12.81 3.72 -22.47
C GLY A 514 -12.63 2.20 -22.40
N ASN A 515 -13.02 1.53 -23.47
CA ASN A 515 -12.45 0.23 -23.79
C ASN A 515 -11.13 0.42 -24.55
N VAL A 516 -10.33 -0.64 -24.68
CA VAL A 516 -8.99 -0.57 -25.28
C VAL A 516 -9.03 -0.12 -26.76
N GLU A 517 -10.18 -0.27 -27.42
CA GLU A 517 -10.36 0.12 -28.83
C GLU A 517 -10.66 1.62 -28.99
N GLU A 518 -11.26 2.22 -27.98
CA GLU A 518 -11.72 3.62 -28.05
C GLU A 518 -10.76 4.61 -27.37
N GLY A 519 -9.91 4.14 -26.46
CA GLY A 519 -8.85 4.95 -25.81
C GLY A 519 -9.37 6.23 -25.16
N GLN A 520 -10.58 6.18 -24.63
CA GLN A 520 -11.25 7.38 -24.15
C GLN A 520 -10.76 7.80 -22.78
N TRP A 521 -10.31 9.04 -22.69
CA TRP A 521 -9.94 9.71 -21.48
C TRP A 521 -10.95 10.79 -21.16
N PHE A 522 -11.33 10.90 -19.89
CA PHE A 522 -12.31 11.87 -19.41
C PHE A 522 -11.64 12.86 -18.46
N TRP A 523 -11.81 14.15 -18.76
CA TRP A 523 -11.33 15.24 -17.92
C TRP A 523 -12.45 15.71 -16.97
N PHE A 524 -12.17 15.72 -15.67
CA PHE A 524 -13.09 16.15 -14.63
C PHE A 524 -12.47 17.21 -13.75
N GLU A 525 -13.21 18.30 -13.47
CA GLU A 525 -12.82 19.33 -12.53
C GLU A 525 -13.43 19.01 -11.16
N GLY A 526 -12.60 18.59 -10.21
CA GLY A 526 -13.00 18.17 -8.88
C GLY A 526 -12.04 17.12 -8.31
N ASN A 527 -12.36 16.65 -7.10
CA ASN A 527 -11.65 15.59 -6.41
C ASN A 527 -12.13 14.19 -6.87
N PHE A 528 -11.55 13.15 -6.28
CA PHE A 528 -11.85 11.77 -6.67
C PHE A 528 -13.30 11.36 -6.33
N GLU A 529 -13.82 11.71 -5.14
CA GLU A 529 -15.19 11.44 -4.73
C GLU A 529 -16.21 12.11 -5.69
N GLY A 530 -15.96 13.38 -6.04
CA GLY A 530 -16.78 14.09 -7.01
C GLY A 530 -16.78 13.46 -8.39
N TYR A 531 -15.61 12.93 -8.82
CA TYR A 531 -15.50 12.19 -10.08
C TYR A 531 -16.29 10.87 -10.05
N GLU A 532 -16.20 10.08 -8.98
CA GLU A 532 -16.96 8.82 -8.86
C GLU A 532 -18.48 9.08 -8.90
N ALA A 533 -18.96 10.08 -8.15
CA ALA A 533 -20.36 10.47 -8.19
C ALA A 533 -20.82 10.87 -9.61
N ASN A 534 -20.00 11.66 -10.31
CA ASN A 534 -20.27 12.06 -11.69
C ASN A 534 -20.23 10.87 -12.66
N LYS A 535 -19.31 9.93 -12.48
CA LYS A 535 -19.23 8.70 -13.29
C LYS A 535 -20.50 7.85 -13.16
N ILE A 536 -20.98 7.66 -11.92
CA ILE A 536 -22.23 6.92 -11.65
C ILE A 536 -23.42 7.62 -12.29
N GLU A 537 -23.53 8.94 -12.19
CA GLU A 537 -24.61 9.71 -12.80
C GLU A 537 -24.63 9.60 -14.33
N ARG A 538 -23.45 9.65 -14.98
CA ARG A 538 -23.32 9.59 -16.45
C ARG A 538 -23.48 8.19 -17.04
N LEU A 539 -22.91 7.18 -16.40
CA LEU A 539 -22.74 5.84 -16.94
C LEU A 539 -23.60 4.78 -16.24
N GLY A 540 -24.27 5.15 -15.13
CA GLY A 540 -25.09 4.25 -14.32
C GLY A 540 -24.29 3.45 -13.28
N GLU A 541 -24.99 2.80 -12.34
CA GLU A 541 -24.38 2.02 -11.26
C GLU A 541 -23.55 0.81 -11.76
N ASP A 542 -23.90 0.26 -12.92
CA ASP A 542 -23.16 -0.86 -13.51
C ASP A 542 -21.76 -0.45 -14.00
N ALA A 543 -21.53 0.82 -14.32
CA ALA A 543 -20.22 1.34 -14.70
C ALA A 543 -19.25 1.45 -13.51
N ALA A 544 -19.74 1.36 -12.28
CA ALA A 544 -18.93 1.28 -11.08
C ALA A 544 -18.48 -0.16 -10.75
N ARG A 545 -19.01 -1.17 -11.49
CA ARG A 545 -18.61 -2.57 -11.30
C ARG A 545 -17.35 -2.89 -12.12
N PRO A 546 -16.45 -3.72 -11.60
CA PRO A 546 -15.26 -4.15 -12.35
C PRO A 546 -15.69 -4.90 -13.61
N HIS A 547 -15.33 -4.37 -14.76
CA HIS A 547 -15.45 -5.08 -16.03
C HIS A 547 -14.06 -5.48 -16.52
N SER A 548 -13.90 -6.75 -16.89
CA SER A 548 -12.66 -7.19 -17.52
C SER A 548 -12.46 -6.46 -18.85
N VAL A 549 -11.26 -5.93 -19.04
CA VAL A 549 -10.87 -5.32 -20.32
C VAL A 549 -10.75 -6.45 -21.34
N THR A 550 -11.76 -6.62 -22.18
CA THR A 550 -11.78 -7.65 -23.23
C THR A 550 -10.80 -7.24 -24.34
N TYR A 551 -9.69 -7.92 -24.44
CA TYR A 551 -8.75 -7.74 -25.56
C TYR A 551 -9.22 -8.57 -26.75
N ARG A 552 -9.26 -7.93 -27.95
CA ARG A 552 -9.56 -8.64 -29.19
C ARG A 552 -8.47 -9.69 -29.43
N LYS A 553 -8.86 -10.95 -29.64
CA LYS A 553 -7.93 -12.00 -30.03
C LYS A 553 -7.30 -11.61 -31.38
N LEU A 554 -5.97 -11.59 -31.45
CA LEU A 554 -5.26 -11.46 -32.71
C LEU A 554 -5.63 -12.67 -33.58
N THR A 555 -6.48 -12.48 -34.58
CA THR A 555 -6.65 -13.45 -35.68
C THR A 555 -5.42 -13.31 -36.57
N ARG A 556 -4.62 -14.36 -36.67
CA ARG A 556 -3.65 -14.50 -37.75
C ARG A 556 -4.45 -14.72 -39.02
N ASP A 557 -4.43 -13.73 -39.93
CA ASP A 557 -4.69 -13.95 -41.36
C ASP A 557 -3.43 -14.56 -41.97
#